data_d5e86ebb42a07651dc7a851981ae3f08
#
_entry.id   d5e86ebb42a07651dc7a851981ae3f08
#
_cell.length_a   1.000
_cell.length_b   1.000
_cell.length_c   1.000
_cell.angle_alpha   90.00
_cell.angle_beta   90.00
_cell.angle_gamma   90.00
#
_symmetry.space_group_name_H-M   'P 1'
#
loop_
_entity.id
_entity.type
_entity.pdbx_description
1 polymer ?
#
loop_
_entity_poly.entity_id
_entity_poly.type
_entity_poly.pdbx_seq_one_letter_code
_entity_poly.pdbx_strand_id
1 'polypeptide(L)'
;LKPKTKILIIAGSDSSGGAGIQADIKTVTALGSYAMTAITAITSQNTTGVKSILSIPAIEISRQIEFTSKDIKPDAIKIGMLHSVEVVNVVLKSLKKIGIKKIILDPVMVAKGGAKLIDNKSIKILKSKLIKRVSLLTPNIPEAEILTQTKIFSVNDMIKAAKILINNGAKNVLIKGGHLESKIMQDIFVNKKKVITFRNKKINTKNTHGTGCTLSSAIATYYSCGKTLKKSCEMAIKYVNYAIGTAPKLEKT
;
A
#
# COMPACT_ATOMS: atom_id res chain seq x y z
N LEU A 1 22.81 -16.00 -0.68
CA LEU A 1 21.81 -16.14 0.40
C LEU A 1 20.44 -16.43 -0.21
N LYS A 2 19.75 -17.49 0.24
CA LYS A 2 18.40 -17.82 -0.20
C LYS A 2 17.41 -16.78 0.36
N PRO A 3 16.54 -16.17 -0.47
CA PRO A 3 15.56 -15.20 0.02
C PRO A 3 14.56 -15.88 0.96
N LYS A 4 14.11 -15.15 2.01
CA LYS A 4 13.14 -15.66 2.99
C LYS A 4 11.80 -15.97 2.34
N THR A 5 11.33 -15.10 1.48
CA THR A 5 10.06 -15.21 0.73
C THR A 5 10.12 -14.40 -0.56
N LYS A 6 9.11 -14.54 -1.43
CA LYS A 6 9.01 -13.88 -2.73
C LYS A 6 7.74 -13.04 -2.77
N ILE A 7 7.88 -11.75 -3.06
CA ILE A 7 6.79 -10.80 -3.06
C ILE A 7 6.56 -10.29 -4.47
N LEU A 8 5.35 -10.44 -5.00
CA LEU A 8 4.95 -9.77 -6.23
C LEU A 8 4.39 -8.38 -5.90
N ILE A 9 5.01 -7.36 -6.46
CA ILE A 9 4.62 -5.96 -6.32
C ILE A 9 3.88 -5.55 -7.59
N ILE A 10 2.65 -5.06 -7.46
CA ILE A 10 1.82 -4.54 -8.56
C ILE A 10 1.59 -3.07 -8.27
N ALA A 11 2.34 -2.16 -8.90
CA ALA A 11 2.30 -0.73 -8.59
C ALA A 11 2.90 0.13 -9.70
N GLY A 12 2.71 1.44 -9.60
CA GLY A 12 3.36 2.43 -10.46
C GLY A 12 4.83 2.63 -10.10
N SER A 13 5.61 3.08 -11.09
CA SER A 13 7.02 3.45 -10.95
C SER A 13 7.16 4.93 -10.59
N ASP A 14 7.92 5.24 -9.55
CA ASP A 14 8.32 6.59 -9.15
C ASP A 14 9.77 6.86 -9.60
N SER A 15 9.95 7.77 -10.56
CA SER A 15 11.27 8.10 -11.11
C SER A 15 12.24 8.68 -10.07
N SER A 16 11.75 9.30 -8.99
CA SER A 16 12.59 9.79 -7.90
C SER A 16 13.10 8.68 -6.97
N GLY A 17 12.53 7.48 -7.08
CA GLY A 17 12.94 6.32 -6.29
C GLY A 17 12.45 6.31 -4.84
N GLY A 18 11.65 7.30 -4.41
CA GLY A 18 11.17 7.44 -3.03
C GLY A 18 9.89 6.67 -2.73
N ALA A 19 9.03 6.45 -3.72
CA ALA A 19 7.75 5.76 -3.59
C ALA A 19 7.58 4.65 -4.65
N GLY A 20 6.36 4.19 -4.89
CA GLY A 20 6.04 3.20 -5.91
C GLY A 20 6.84 1.92 -5.80
N ILE A 21 7.05 1.26 -6.95
CA ILE A 21 7.79 -0.01 -6.99
C ILE A 21 9.23 0.12 -6.47
N GLN A 22 9.86 1.29 -6.58
CA GLN A 22 11.23 1.52 -6.12
C GLN A 22 11.32 1.43 -4.60
N ALA A 23 10.41 2.08 -3.87
CA ALA A 23 10.32 1.95 -2.41
C ALA A 23 9.96 0.52 -2.00
N ASP A 24 9.07 -0.12 -2.75
CA ASP A 24 8.63 -1.49 -2.50
C ASP A 24 9.78 -2.48 -2.65
N ILE A 25 10.55 -2.42 -3.76
CA ILE A 25 11.73 -3.26 -4.00
C ILE A 25 12.76 -3.08 -2.89
N LYS A 26 13.12 -1.81 -2.59
CA LYS A 26 14.09 -1.50 -1.53
C LYS A 26 13.66 -2.11 -0.20
N THR A 27 12.38 -1.98 0.16
CA THR A 27 11.83 -2.50 1.42
C THR A 27 11.87 -4.02 1.47
N VAL A 28 11.36 -4.70 0.44
CA VAL A 28 11.32 -6.16 0.36
C VAL A 28 12.73 -6.75 0.43
N THR A 29 13.68 -6.14 -0.30
CA THR A 29 15.08 -6.56 -0.35
C THR A 29 15.79 -6.33 0.98
N ALA A 30 15.61 -5.16 1.60
CA ALA A 30 16.20 -4.84 2.91
C ALA A 30 15.69 -5.79 4.03
N LEU A 31 14.47 -6.32 3.89
CA LEU A 31 13.91 -7.31 4.82
C LEU A 31 14.30 -8.76 4.49
N GLY A 32 15.16 -8.96 3.48
CA GLY A 32 15.74 -10.26 3.12
C GLY A 32 14.83 -11.13 2.26
N SER A 33 13.90 -10.55 1.52
CA SER A 33 13.00 -11.24 0.60
C SER A 33 13.27 -10.85 -0.86
N TYR A 34 12.76 -11.64 -1.81
CA TYR A 34 12.90 -11.40 -3.24
C TYR A 34 11.70 -10.58 -3.75
N ALA A 35 11.99 -9.49 -4.47
CA ALA A 35 10.99 -8.60 -5.04
C ALA A 35 10.80 -8.89 -6.54
N MET A 36 9.57 -9.19 -6.95
CA MET A 36 9.13 -9.26 -8.33
C MET A 36 8.18 -8.11 -8.61
N THR A 37 8.10 -7.60 -9.83
CA THR A 37 7.28 -6.43 -10.15
C THR A 37 6.36 -6.65 -11.35
N ALA A 38 5.20 -6.01 -11.30
CA ALA A 38 4.34 -5.70 -12.43
C ALA A 38 4.05 -4.21 -12.40
N ILE A 39 4.58 -3.47 -13.37
CA ILE A 39 4.48 -2.02 -13.44
C ILE A 39 3.13 -1.64 -14.03
N THR A 40 2.36 -0.80 -13.31
CA THR A 40 1.03 -0.35 -13.74
C THR A 40 1.06 0.99 -14.48
N ALA A 41 2.02 1.84 -14.17
CA ALA A 41 2.27 3.12 -14.81
C ALA A 41 3.71 3.57 -14.57
N ILE A 42 4.23 4.44 -15.43
CA ILE A 42 5.50 5.14 -15.23
C ILE A 42 5.16 6.59 -14.93
N THR A 43 5.75 7.16 -13.88
CA THR A 43 5.56 8.57 -13.54
C THR A 43 6.85 9.36 -13.70
N SER A 44 6.74 10.58 -14.25
CA SER A 44 7.76 11.61 -14.10
C SER A 44 7.46 12.34 -12.79
N GLN A 45 8.11 11.91 -11.72
CA GLN A 45 7.79 12.30 -10.36
C GLN A 45 9.07 12.66 -9.60
N ASN A 46 8.92 13.59 -8.66
CA ASN A 46 9.92 13.92 -7.65
C ASN A 46 9.27 14.04 -6.26
N THR A 47 10.01 14.51 -5.26
CA THR A 47 9.53 14.63 -3.88
C THR A 47 8.46 15.71 -3.69
N THR A 48 8.29 16.61 -4.66
CA THR A 48 7.34 17.73 -4.61
C THR A 48 6.07 17.50 -5.43
N GLY A 49 6.09 16.60 -6.44
CA GLY A 49 4.90 16.34 -7.25
C GLY A 49 5.11 15.39 -8.42
N VAL A 50 4.04 15.20 -9.18
CA VAL A 50 3.97 14.38 -10.39
C VAL A 50 3.73 15.28 -11.59
N LYS A 51 4.65 15.25 -12.57
CA LYS A 51 4.56 16.01 -13.82
C LYS A 51 3.76 15.27 -14.88
N SER A 52 3.94 13.96 -15.00
CA SER A 52 3.24 13.14 -16.00
C SER A 52 3.09 11.70 -15.54
N ILE A 53 2.08 11.02 -16.09
CA ILE A 53 1.80 9.60 -15.85
C ILE A 53 1.63 8.94 -17.21
N LEU A 54 2.48 7.95 -17.51
CA LEU A 54 2.35 7.07 -18.65
C LEU A 54 1.73 5.74 -18.21
N SER A 55 0.51 5.48 -18.63
CA SER A 55 -0.19 4.24 -18.33
C SER A 55 0.42 3.06 -19.07
N ILE A 56 0.67 1.95 -18.38
CA ILE A 56 1.03 0.69 -19.04
C ILE A 56 -0.26 0.02 -19.52
N PRO A 57 -0.32 -0.47 -20.79
CA PRO A 57 -1.48 -1.18 -21.28
C PRO A 57 -1.88 -2.36 -20.38
N ALA A 58 -3.18 -2.51 -20.10
CA ALA A 58 -3.68 -3.55 -19.18
C ALA A 58 -3.24 -4.96 -19.57
N ILE A 59 -3.13 -5.23 -20.89
CA ILE A 59 -2.64 -6.53 -21.38
C ILE A 59 -1.17 -6.79 -20.97
N GLU A 60 -0.32 -5.77 -20.98
CA GLU A 60 1.09 -5.90 -20.57
C GLU A 60 1.21 -6.10 -19.06
N ILE A 61 0.33 -5.45 -18.27
CA ILE A 61 0.26 -5.69 -16.83
C ILE A 61 -0.12 -7.15 -16.55
N SER A 62 -1.10 -7.70 -17.29
CA SER A 62 -1.46 -9.12 -17.18
C SER A 62 -0.29 -10.03 -17.51
N ARG A 63 0.42 -9.74 -18.61
CA ARG A 63 1.58 -10.51 -19.05
C ARG A 63 2.71 -10.50 -18.01
N GLN A 64 3.05 -9.34 -17.45
CA GLN A 64 4.04 -9.22 -16.36
C GLN A 64 3.64 -10.09 -15.17
N ILE A 65 2.38 -9.97 -14.71
CA ILE A 65 1.88 -10.74 -13.56
C ILE A 65 1.91 -12.25 -13.84
N GLU A 66 1.35 -12.68 -14.97
CA GLU A 66 1.17 -14.09 -15.29
C GLU A 66 2.51 -14.78 -15.59
N PHE A 67 3.37 -14.13 -16.39
CA PHE A 67 4.65 -14.69 -16.79
C PHE A 67 5.59 -14.86 -15.59
N THR A 68 5.69 -13.80 -14.77
CA THR A 68 6.51 -13.82 -13.55
C THR A 68 5.99 -14.83 -12.53
N SER A 69 4.67 -14.87 -12.30
CA SER A 69 4.09 -15.76 -11.28
C SER A 69 4.09 -17.23 -11.69
N LYS A 70 4.14 -17.52 -12.98
CA LYS A 70 4.23 -18.89 -13.51
C LYS A 70 5.61 -19.52 -13.22
N ASP A 71 6.66 -18.72 -13.32
CA ASP A 71 8.04 -19.13 -13.07
C ASP A 71 8.38 -19.04 -11.57
N ILE A 72 8.25 -17.84 -11.00
CA ILE A 72 8.59 -17.56 -9.60
C ILE A 72 7.30 -17.40 -8.80
N LYS A 73 6.75 -18.46 -8.24
CA LYS A 73 5.51 -18.43 -7.46
C LYS A 73 5.64 -17.46 -6.26
N PRO A 74 4.84 -16.36 -6.19
CA PRO A 74 4.90 -15.44 -5.07
C PRO A 74 4.31 -16.05 -3.79
N ASP A 75 4.88 -15.69 -2.64
CA ASP A 75 4.36 -16.05 -1.31
C ASP A 75 3.33 -15.02 -0.80
N ALA A 76 3.43 -13.78 -1.27
CA ALA A 76 2.46 -12.72 -1.05
C ALA A 76 2.47 -11.70 -2.20
N ILE A 77 1.43 -10.88 -2.26
CA ILE A 77 1.27 -9.81 -3.25
C ILE A 77 1.09 -8.47 -2.50
N LYS A 78 1.84 -7.44 -2.92
CA LYS A 78 1.56 -6.05 -2.56
C LYS A 78 0.99 -5.34 -3.77
N ILE A 79 -0.14 -4.68 -3.58
CA ILE A 79 -0.78 -3.85 -4.60
C ILE A 79 -0.70 -2.38 -4.16
N GLY A 80 -0.22 -1.52 -5.05
CA GLY A 80 -0.19 -0.07 -4.87
C GLY A 80 -1.11 0.64 -5.86
N MET A 81 -0.59 1.63 -6.59
CA MET A 81 -1.33 2.45 -7.53
C MET A 81 -1.93 1.63 -8.68
N LEU A 82 -3.26 1.76 -8.87
CA LEU A 82 -4.04 1.21 -9.99
C LEU A 82 -4.86 2.35 -10.60
N HIS A 83 -4.37 2.95 -11.66
CA HIS A 83 -4.83 4.24 -12.16
C HIS A 83 -6.13 4.20 -12.98
N SER A 84 -6.56 3.03 -13.51
CA SER A 84 -7.74 2.92 -14.36
C SER A 84 -8.61 1.69 -14.08
N VAL A 85 -9.84 1.73 -14.55
CA VAL A 85 -10.82 0.62 -14.50
C VAL A 85 -10.26 -0.65 -15.11
N GLU A 86 -9.61 -0.53 -16.27
CA GLU A 86 -9.02 -1.63 -17.02
C GLU A 86 -7.91 -2.30 -16.20
N VAL A 87 -7.05 -1.49 -15.55
CA VAL A 87 -5.98 -1.99 -14.69
C VAL A 87 -6.54 -2.71 -13.47
N VAL A 88 -7.55 -2.14 -12.78
CA VAL A 88 -8.19 -2.83 -11.65
C VAL A 88 -8.80 -4.17 -12.07
N ASN A 89 -9.47 -4.22 -13.23
CA ASN A 89 -10.11 -5.44 -13.73
C ASN A 89 -9.07 -6.51 -14.13
N VAL A 90 -7.99 -6.13 -14.80
CA VAL A 90 -6.95 -7.08 -15.19
C VAL A 90 -6.22 -7.64 -13.97
N VAL A 91 -5.94 -6.81 -12.97
CA VAL A 91 -5.35 -7.27 -11.70
C VAL A 91 -6.30 -8.25 -11.01
N LEU A 92 -7.59 -7.94 -10.91
CA LEU A 92 -8.58 -8.87 -10.33
C LEU A 92 -8.60 -10.23 -11.03
N LYS A 93 -8.54 -10.24 -12.38
CA LYS A 93 -8.50 -11.46 -13.19
C LYS A 93 -7.22 -12.26 -12.91
N SER A 94 -6.07 -11.59 -12.88
CA SER A 94 -4.77 -12.22 -12.61
C SER A 94 -4.68 -12.77 -11.18
N LEU A 95 -5.18 -12.04 -10.17
CA LEU A 95 -5.25 -12.54 -8.79
C LEU A 95 -6.05 -13.83 -8.66
N LYS A 96 -7.16 -13.96 -9.42
CA LYS A 96 -7.97 -15.19 -9.45
C LYS A 96 -7.18 -16.36 -10.01
N LYS A 97 -6.38 -16.15 -11.06
CA LYS A 97 -5.56 -17.20 -11.70
C LYS A 97 -4.40 -17.65 -10.80
N ILE A 98 -3.70 -16.71 -10.14
CA ILE A 98 -2.55 -17.01 -9.28
C ILE A 98 -2.97 -17.74 -8.00
N GLY A 99 -4.16 -17.45 -7.46
CA GLY A 99 -4.69 -18.10 -6.26
C GLY A 99 -4.03 -17.73 -4.94
N ILE A 100 -3.13 -16.74 -4.91
CA ILE A 100 -2.46 -16.27 -3.69
C ILE A 100 -3.47 -15.59 -2.77
N LYS A 101 -3.45 -15.96 -1.48
CA LYS A 101 -4.36 -15.40 -0.46
C LYS A 101 -3.76 -14.25 0.33
N LYS A 102 -2.42 -14.18 0.45
CA LYS A 102 -1.72 -13.12 1.20
C LYS A 102 -1.54 -11.88 0.32
N ILE A 103 -2.53 -10.97 0.34
CA ILE A 103 -2.58 -9.78 -0.51
C ILE A 103 -2.72 -8.55 0.38
N ILE A 104 -1.80 -7.59 0.25
CA ILE A 104 -1.85 -6.29 0.91
C ILE A 104 -2.16 -5.23 -0.13
N LEU A 105 -3.20 -4.44 0.09
CA LEU A 105 -3.61 -3.34 -0.79
C LEU A 105 -3.35 -2.00 -0.10
N ASP A 106 -2.45 -1.22 -0.66
CA ASP A 106 -2.30 0.20 -0.37
C ASP A 106 -3.10 0.97 -1.43
N PRO A 107 -4.26 1.54 -1.09
CA PRO A 107 -5.19 2.09 -2.07
C PRO A 107 -4.77 3.51 -2.48
N VAL A 108 -3.60 3.63 -3.10
CA VAL A 108 -3.00 4.93 -3.48
C VAL A 108 -3.93 5.69 -4.42
N MET A 109 -4.46 6.83 -3.96
CA MET A 109 -5.42 7.66 -4.71
C MET A 109 -4.87 9.03 -5.07
N VAL A 110 -3.96 9.55 -4.25
CA VAL A 110 -3.39 10.89 -4.40
C VAL A 110 -1.88 10.81 -4.16
N ALA A 111 -1.10 11.42 -5.03
CA ALA A 111 0.35 11.55 -4.83
C ALA A 111 0.68 12.59 -3.76
N LYS A 112 1.90 12.55 -3.20
CA LYS A 112 2.45 13.69 -2.45
C LYS A 112 2.45 14.91 -3.39
N GLY A 113 1.86 16.02 -2.97
CA GLY A 113 1.64 17.18 -3.84
C GLY A 113 0.23 17.28 -4.43
N GLY A 114 -0.70 16.36 -4.10
CA GLY A 114 -2.13 16.49 -4.37
C GLY A 114 -2.58 15.98 -5.74
N ALA A 115 -1.70 15.50 -6.60
CA ALA A 115 -2.08 14.97 -7.91
C ALA A 115 -2.95 13.71 -7.77
N LYS A 116 -4.13 13.71 -8.39
CA LYS A 116 -5.04 12.57 -8.41
C LYS A 116 -4.48 11.46 -9.29
N LEU A 117 -4.32 10.26 -8.73
CA LEU A 117 -3.71 9.09 -9.38
C LEU A 117 -4.71 8.04 -9.85
N ILE A 118 -6.01 8.19 -9.52
CA ILE A 118 -7.08 7.24 -9.84
C ILE A 118 -8.38 7.99 -10.11
N ASP A 119 -9.18 7.53 -11.05
CA ASP A 119 -10.49 8.12 -11.35
C ASP A 119 -11.62 7.56 -10.46
N ASN A 120 -12.78 8.24 -10.46
CA ASN A 120 -13.92 7.87 -9.61
C ASN A 120 -14.54 6.52 -10.01
N LYS A 121 -14.48 6.13 -11.29
CA LYS A 121 -14.99 4.84 -11.77
C LYS A 121 -14.12 3.70 -11.24
N SER A 122 -12.81 3.88 -11.27
CA SER A 122 -11.83 2.93 -10.71
C SER A 122 -11.98 2.77 -9.20
N ILE A 123 -12.22 3.86 -8.45
CA ILE A 123 -12.52 3.82 -7.01
C ILE A 123 -13.76 2.96 -6.73
N LYS A 124 -14.84 3.10 -7.53
CA LYS A 124 -16.05 2.27 -7.38
C LYS A 124 -15.76 0.78 -7.53
N ILE A 125 -14.97 0.39 -8.54
CA ILE A 125 -14.61 -1.02 -8.76
C ILE A 125 -13.67 -1.53 -7.68
N LEU A 126 -12.69 -0.73 -7.26
CA LEU A 126 -11.81 -1.04 -6.14
C LEU A 126 -12.63 -1.33 -4.88
N LYS A 127 -13.59 -0.47 -4.51
CA LYS A 127 -14.50 -0.65 -3.37
C LYS A 127 -15.34 -1.92 -3.50
N SER A 128 -16.01 -2.10 -4.63
CA SER A 128 -17.00 -3.18 -4.79
C SER A 128 -16.39 -4.56 -4.97
N LYS A 129 -15.18 -4.66 -5.56
CA LYS A 129 -14.59 -5.93 -5.96
C LYS A 129 -13.23 -6.21 -5.32
N LEU A 130 -12.24 -5.29 -5.42
CA LEU A 130 -10.85 -5.57 -5.03
C LEU A 130 -10.68 -5.66 -3.51
N ILE A 131 -11.29 -4.75 -2.75
CA ILE A 131 -11.19 -4.72 -1.27
C ILE A 131 -11.63 -6.06 -0.65
N LYS A 132 -12.62 -6.73 -1.21
CA LYS A 132 -13.12 -8.03 -0.74
C LYS A 132 -12.13 -9.18 -0.95
N ARG A 133 -11.16 -9.02 -1.84
CA ARG A 133 -10.18 -10.05 -2.22
C ARG A 133 -8.89 -9.99 -1.42
N VAL A 134 -8.58 -8.85 -0.80
CA VAL A 134 -7.32 -8.66 -0.11
C VAL A 134 -7.35 -9.10 1.35
N SER A 135 -6.18 -9.42 1.89
CA SER A 135 -6.02 -9.80 3.31
C SER A 135 -6.02 -8.57 4.21
N LEU A 136 -5.47 -7.45 3.73
CA LEU A 136 -5.39 -6.20 4.46
C LEU A 136 -5.48 -5.02 3.49
N LEU A 137 -6.25 -4.01 3.88
CA LEU A 137 -6.34 -2.71 3.24
C LEU A 137 -5.64 -1.68 4.13
N THR A 138 -4.75 -0.83 3.58
CA THR A 138 -3.92 0.12 4.35
C THR A 138 -4.13 1.58 3.94
N PRO A 139 -5.34 2.16 4.02
CA PRO A 139 -5.58 3.53 3.63
C PRO A 139 -4.95 4.52 4.62
N ASN A 140 -4.51 5.68 4.13
CA ASN A 140 -4.34 6.87 4.95
C ASN A 140 -5.69 7.55 5.23
N ILE A 141 -5.71 8.63 6.01
CA ILE A 141 -6.96 9.34 6.36
C ILE A 141 -7.68 9.87 5.11
N PRO A 142 -7.06 10.61 4.19
CA PRO A 142 -7.73 11.06 2.96
C PRO A 142 -8.29 9.90 2.11
N GLU A 143 -7.56 8.81 1.99
CA GLU A 143 -8.01 7.61 1.26
C GLU A 143 -9.20 6.94 1.97
N ALA A 144 -9.17 6.85 3.30
CA ALA A 144 -10.28 6.32 4.09
C ALA A 144 -11.53 7.20 3.96
N GLU A 145 -11.41 8.53 3.99
CA GLU A 145 -12.51 9.47 3.76
C GLU A 145 -13.15 9.26 2.37
N ILE A 146 -12.34 9.13 1.31
CA ILE A 146 -12.83 8.85 -0.05
C ILE A 146 -13.56 7.50 -0.11
N LEU A 147 -12.98 6.47 0.52
CA LEU A 147 -13.56 5.13 0.50
C LEU A 147 -14.85 5.02 1.31
N THR A 148 -14.98 5.75 2.41
CA THR A 148 -16.14 5.68 3.32
C THR A 148 -17.15 6.78 3.09
N GLN A 149 -16.77 7.88 2.41
CA GLN A 149 -17.54 9.10 2.25
C GLN A 149 -17.86 9.77 3.60
N THR A 150 -16.95 9.65 4.58
CA THR A 150 -17.05 10.25 5.92
C THR A 150 -15.81 11.07 6.22
N LYS A 151 -15.96 12.13 7.02
CA LYS A 151 -14.84 12.93 7.50
C LYS A 151 -14.19 12.29 8.73
N ILE A 152 -12.88 12.45 8.86
CA ILE A 152 -12.06 11.84 9.92
C ILE A 152 -11.23 12.93 10.60
N PHE A 153 -11.62 13.30 11.81
CA PHE A 153 -10.94 14.32 12.63
C PHE A 153 -10.33 13.73 13.90
N SER A 154 -10.67 12.50 14.24
CA SER A 154 -10.26 11.86 15.48
C SER A 154 -9.94 10.37 15.30
N VAL A 155 -9.29 9.78 16.32
CA VAL A 155 -9.08 8.33 16.39
C VAL A 155 -10.42 7.57 16.39
N ASN A 156 -11.45 8.11 17.03
CA ASN A 156 -12.77 7.49 17.03
C ASN A 156 -13.38 7.49 15.61
N ASP A 157 -13.17 8.53 14.82
CA ASP A 157 -13.63 8.56 13.44
C ASP A 157 -12.84 7.59 12.56
N MET A 158 -11.54 7.42 12.80
CA MET A 158 -10.75 6.36 12.15
C MET A 158 -11.33 4.97 12.44
N ILE A 159 -11.72 4.71 13.68
CA ILE A 159 -12.34 3.43 14.07
C ILE A 159 -13.68 3.24 13.36
N LYS A 160 -14.54 4.28 13.31
CA LYS A 160 -15.82 4.25 12.59
C LYS A 160 -15.60 3.98 11.09
N ALA A 161 -14.70 4.72 10.46
CA ALA A 161 -14.37 4.54 9.05
C ALA A 161 -13.85 3.11 8.76
N ALA A 162 -12.95 2.59 9.60
CA ALA A 162 -12.47 1.21 9.46
C ALA A 162 -13.61 0.19 9.57
N LYS A 163 -14.55 0.37 10.51
CA LYS A 163 -15.74 -0.48 10.64
C LYS A 163 -16.64 -0.42 9.41
N ILE A 164 -16.84 0.75 8.81
CA ILE A 164 -17.56 0.90 7.53
C ILE A 164 -16.89 0.07 6.44
N LEU A 165 -15.56 0.13 6.33
CA LEU A 165 -14.80 -0.65 5.34
C LEU A 165 -14.93 -2.17 5.59
N ILE A 166 -14.92 -2.61 6.85
CA ILE A 166 -15.17 -4.02 7.23
C ILE A 166 -16.58 -4.46 6.82
N ASN A 167 -17.60 -3.64 7.09
CA ASN A 167 -18.98 -3.93 6.70
C ASN A 167 -19.16 -3.99 5.17
N ASN A 168 -18.39 -3.19 4.43
CA ASN A 168 -18.33 -3.20 2.96
C ASN A 168 -17.52 -4.38 2.39
N GLY A 169 -17.00 -5.27 3.26
CA GLY A 169 -16.38 -6.53 2.86
C GLY A 169 -14.86 -6.61 2.98
N ALA A 170 -14.19 -5.58 3.52
CA ALA A 170 -12.77 -5.70 3.86
C ALA A 170 -12.59 -6.74 4.99
N LYS A 171 -11.54 -7.58 4.89
CA LYS A 171 -11.24 -8.58 5.94
C LYS A 171 -10.54 -7.97 7.14
N ASN A 172 -9.57 -7.11 6.87
CA ASN A 172 -8.80 -6.35 7.85
C ASN A 172 -8.47 -4.98 7.25
N VAL A 173 -8.44 -3.95 8.09
CA VAL A 173 -8.11 -2.56 7.70
C VAL A 173 -7.06 -2.01 8.66
N LEU A 174 -6.04 -1.34 8.14
CA LEU A 174 -5.09 -0.53 8.90
C LEU A 174 -5.18 0.91 8.41
N ILE A 175 -5.86 1.80 9.15
CA ILE A 175 -5.88 3.23 8.83
C ILE A 175 -4.63 3.89 9.40
N LYS A 176 -3.86 4.54 8.51
CA LYS A 176 -2.61 5.26 8.85
C LYS A 176 -2.95 6.64 9.43
N GLY A 177 -2.57 6.90 10.68
CA GLY A 177 -2.96 8.11 11.42
C GLY A 177 -2.02 9.31 11.30
N GLY A 178 -1.02 9.24 10.42
CA GLY A 178 0.01 10.29 10.29
C GLY A 178 -0.50 11.68 9.92
N HIS A 179 -1.74 11.82 9.42
CA HIS A 179 -2.38 13.08 9.05
C HIS A 179 -3.07 13.79 10.23
N LEU A 180 -3.28 13.12 11.37
CA LEU A 180 -3.84 13.77 12.55
C LEU A 180 -2.80 14.70 13.19
N GLU A 181 -3.28 15.85 13.65
CA GLU A 181 -2.49 16.79 14.47
C GLU A 181 -2.34 16.22 15.89
N SER A 182 -1.22 15.55 16.14
CA SER A 182 -0.89 14.96 17.44
C SER A 182 0.61 14.71 17.56
N LYS A 183 1.14 14.82 18.77
CA LYS A 183 2.52 14.41 19.09
C LYS A 183 2.71 12.88 19.05
N ILE A 184 1.61 12.12 19.14
CA ILE A 184 1.58 10.66 19.10
C ILE A 184 0.87 10.25 17.80
N MET A 185 1.57 9.58 16.91
CA MET A 185 0.99 8.94 15.74
C MET A 185 0.25 7.67 16.17
N GLN A 186 -0.98 7.51 15.70
CA GLN A 186 -1.84 6.38 16.03
C GLN A 186 -2.37 5.73 14.76
N ASP A 187 -1.91 4.51 14.49
CA ASP A 187 -2.45 3.69 13.39
C ASP A 187 -3.47 2.70 13.94
N ILE A 188 -4.61 2.59 13.28
CA ILE A 188 -5.76 1.82 13.77
C ILE A 188 -5.98 0.57 12.93
N PHE A 189 -5.73 -0.60 13.51
CA PHE A 189 -6.05 -1.89 12.91
C PHE A 189 -7.41 -2.38 13.37
N VAL A 190 -8.29 -2.71 12.42
CA VAL A 190 -9.64 -3.22 12.69
C VAL A 190 -9.91 -4.48 11.86
N ASN A 191 -10.54 -5.45 12.50
CA ASN A 191 -11.22 -6.57 11.83
C ASN A 191 -12.54 -6.88 12.55
N LYS A 192 -13.26 -7.92 12.11
CA LYS A 192 -14.55 -8.30 12.72
C LYS A 192 -14.48 -8.60 14.22
N LYS A 193 -13.29 -8.98 14.75
CA LYS A 193 -13.14 -9.45 16.14
C LYS A 193 -12.58 -8.39 17.08
N LYS A 194 -11.77 -7.44 16.57
CA LYS A 194 -11.02 -6.53 17.44
C LYS A 194 -10.62 -5.23 16.77
N VAL A 195 -10.39 -4.23 17.60
CA VAL A 195 -9.76 -2.94 17.28
C VAL A 195 -8.43 -2.87 18.04
N ILE A 196 -7.36 -2.50 17.35
CA ILE A 196 -6.02 -2.37 17.93
C ILE A 196 -5.45 -1.03 17.52
N THR A 197 -4.96 -0.26 18.48
CA THR A 197 -4.24 1.00 18.25
C THR A 197 -2.74 0.77 18.39
N PHE A 198 -1.99 1.05 17.33
CA PHE A 198 -0.53 1.15 17.39
C PHE A 198 -0.15 2.60 17.65
N ARG A 199 0.64 2.85 18.70
CA ARG A 199 1.07 4.19 19.11
C ARG A 199 2.56 4.34 18.96
N ASN A 200 2.99 5.44 18.32
CA ASN A 200 4.39 5.78 18.14
C ASN A 200 4.58 7.29 18.30
N LYS A 201 5.78 7.71 18.70
CA LYS A 201 6.14 9.14 18.71
C LYS A 201 6.13 9.64 17.26
N LYS A 202 5.45 10.75 16.99
CA LYS A 202 5.48 11.40 15.67
C LYS A 202 6.85 12.04 15.48
N ILE A 203 7.53 11.68 14.39
CA ILE A 203 8.81 12.28 14.02
C ILE A 203 8.51 13.52 13.20
N ASN A 204 8.99 14.68 13.66
CA ASN A 204 8.83 15.93 12.94
C ASN A 204 9.85 16.00 11.79
N THR A 205 9.39 15.69 10.58
CA THR A 205 10.23 15.68 9.38
C THR A 205 9.37 15.86 8.13
N LYS A 206 9.96 16.45 7.09
CA LYS A 206 9.36 16.51 5.74
C LYS A 206 9.64 15.24 4.92
N ASN A 207 10.61 14.42 5.32
CA ASN A 207 11.05 13.19 4.63
C ASN A 207 10.03 12.04 4.79
N THR A 208 8.82 12.23 4.27
CA THR A 208 7.71 11.26 4.40
C THR A 208 7.30 10.65 3.05
N HIS A 209 8.01 11.01 1.96
CA HIS A 209 7.71 10.46 0.64
C HIS A 209 7.92 8.94 0.61
N GLY A 210 6.92 8.19 0.13
CA GLY A 210 6.95 6.74 0.03
C GLY A 210 6.75 5.94 1.33
N THR A 211 6.51 6.59 2.47
CA THR A 211 6.29 5.88 3.75
C THR A 211 5.11 4.91 3.70
N GLY A 212 4.02 5.24 2.96
CA GLY A 212 2.87 4.35 2.74
C GLY A 212 3.27 3.09 1.96
N CYS A 213 3.99 3.25 0.86
CA CYS A 213 4.51 2.14 0.06
C CYS A 213 5.44 1.25 0.89
N THR A 214 6.38 1.86 1.62
CA THR A 214 7.30 1.16 2.53
C THR A 214 6.53 0.36 3.59
N LEU A 215 5.51 0.95 4.22
CA LEU A 215 4.69 0.27 5.23
C LEU A 215 3.99 -0.96 4.66
N SER A 216 3.28 -0.79 3.55
CA SER A 216 2.49 -1.87 2.94
C SER A 216 3.38 -3.01 2.43
N SER A 217 4.55 -2.71 1.88
CA SER A 217 5.54 -3.71 1.44
C SER A 217 6.22 -4.43 2.61
N ALA A 218 6.54 -3.72 3.69
CA ALA A 218 7.04 -4.36 4.91
C ALA A 218 6.00 -5.29 5.53
N ILE A 219 4.71 -4.88 5.57
CA ILE A 219 3.62 -5.76 6.03
C ILE A 219 3.53 -7.01 5.16
N ALA A 220 3.55 -6.86 3.82
CA ALA A 220 3.50 -8.00 2.90
C ALA A 220 4.65 -8.98 3.16
N THR A 221 5.86 -8.45 3.36
CA THR A 221 7.07 -9.24 3.63
C THR A 221 6.97 -9.98 4.96
N TYR A 222 6.64 -9.31 6.07
CA TYR A 222 6.50 -9.99 7.36
C TYR A 222 5.35 -11.00 7.39
N TYR A 223 4.23 -10.70 6.71
CA TYR A 223 3.10 -11.60 6.61
C TYR A 223 3.44 -12.84 5.77
N SER A 224 4.20 -12.69 4.70
CA SER A 224 4.68 -13.83 3.90
C SER A 224 5.62 -14.74 4.69
N CYS A 225 6.44 -14.19 5.59
CA CYS A 225 7.31 -14.92 6.52
C CYS A 225 6.55 -15.63 7.67
N GLY A 226 5.23 -15.78 7.59
CA GLY A 226 4.43 -16.53 8.57
C GLY A 226 4.02 -15.75 9.81
N LYS A 227 4.30 -14.46 9.91
CA LYS A 227 3.80 -13.63 11.02
C LYS A 227 2.30 -13.41 10.89
N THR A 228 1.59 -13.22 12.01
CA THR A 228 0.17 -12.81 11.97
C THR A 228 0.06 -11.39 11.40
N LEU A 229 -1.09 -11.01 10.81
CA LEU A 229 -1.29 -9.65 10.28
C LEU A 229 -1.05 -8.57 11.34
N LYS A 230 -1.54 -8.77 12.58
CA LYS A 230 -1.27 -7.86 13.70
C LYS A 230 0.23 -7.66 13.90
N LYS A 231 1.00 -8.77 13.98
CA LYS A 231 2.45 -8.71 14.23
C LYS A 231 3.18 -8.11 13.03
N SER A 232 2.73 -8.39 11.81
CA SER A 232 3.27 -7.79 10.58
C SER A 232 3.07 -6.27 10.54
N CYS A 233 1.89 -5.78 10.93
CA CYS A 233 1.63 -4.34 11.06
C CYS A 233 2.54 -3.70 12.11
N GLU A 234 2.63 -4.30 13.31
CA GLU A 234 3.50 -3.79 14.39
C GLU A 234 4.96 -3.68 13.94
N MET A 235 5.50 -4.73 13.32
CA MET A 235 6.88 -4.76 12.85
C MET A 235 7.13 -3.77 11.71
N ALA A 236 6.19 -3.65 10.77
CA ALA A 236 6.28 -2.72 9.65
C ALA A 236 6.22 -1.25 10.11
N ILE A 237 5.37 -0.92 11.08
CA ILE A 237 5.31 0.42 11.68
C ILE A 237 6.64 0.78 12.34
N LYS A 238 7.25 -0.13 13.10
CA LYS A 238 8.58 0.07 13.70
C LYS A 238 9.66 0.28 12.62
N TYR A 239 9.63 -0.53 11.56
CA TYR A 239 10.55 -0.40 10.42
C TYR A 239 10.44 0.97 9.74
N VAL A 240 9.22 1.43 9.46
CA VAL A 240 8.98 2.75 8.85
C VAL A 240 9.43 3.88 9.76
N ASN A 241 9.14 3.81 11.06
CA ASN A 241 9.60 4.81 12.01
C ASN A 241 11.14 4.90 12.06
N TYR A 242 11.82 3.76 12.05
CA TYR A 242 13.28 3.72 11.97
C TYR A 242 13.77 4.35 10.66
N ALA A 243 13.20 3.97 9.52
CA ALA A 243 13.55 4.50 8.20
C ALA A 243 13.34 6.03 8.11
N ILE A 244 12.25 6.56 8.68
CA ILE A 244 12.00 8.01 8.76
C ILE A 244 13.08 8.71 9.61
N GLY A 245 13.42 8.12 10.77
CA GLY A 245 14.42 8.70 11.69
C GLY A 245 15.84 8.71 11.14
N THR A 246 16.15 7.81 10.21
CA THR A 246 17.48 7.66 9.59
C THR A 246 17.49 8.11 8.12
N ALA A 247 16.40 8.71 7.62
CA ALA A 247 16.29 9.12 6.22
C ALA A 247 17.34 10.18 5.87
N PRO A 248 18.07 10.00 4.74
CA PRO A 248 18.98 11.03 4.24
C PRO A 248 18.18 12.27 3.80
N LYS A 249 18.70 13.46 4.08
CA LYS A 249 18.11 14.73 3.64
C LYS A 249 18.43 14.95 2.16
N LEU A 250 17.68 14.31 1.27
CA LEU A 250 17.85 14.44 -0.18
C LEU A 250 16.98 15.53 -0.79
N GLU A 251 15.93 15.94 -0.10
CA GLU A 251 15.00 16.98 -0.57
C GLU A 251 15.68 18.36 -0.40
N LYS A 252 15.67 19.18 -1.47
CA LYS A 252 15.91 20.63 -1.31
C LYS A 252 14.75 21.18 -0.50
N THR A 253 15.03 21.73 0.67
CA THR A 253 14.08 22.43 1.53
C THR A 253 13.64 23.73 0.89
#